data_005e5b22cd48be767e5a15a755cc3e17
#
_entry.id   005e5b22cd48be767e5a15a755cc3e17
#
_cell.length_a   1.000
_cell.length_b   1.000
_cell.length_c   1.000
_cell.angle_alpha   90.00
_cell.angle_beta   90.00
_cell.angle_gamma   90.00
#
_symmetry.space_group_name_H-M   'P 1'
#
loop_
_entity.id
_entity.type
_entity.pdbx_description
1 polymer ?
#
loop_
_entity_poly.entity_id
_entity_poly.type
_entity_poly.pdbx_seq_one_letter_code
_entity_poly.pdbx_strand_id
1 'polypeptide(L)'
;MLEDIRIFKGGRIDRAILYSASVLSKCCNTLSGLFRQIIEDRTDILYPVKDLEVHRGLGFSAWCDNNRILIGTRAYMEKEEVPLPDEEYEAKHSKNGELQILYLAVSGSLHAMFVLHYVGGWNAARGLEQLQKENIQLLVSCQDPTLTARHITDAYHLPEGMVVLLDQEQCAALGAATAEDTGSEGCCILCTNGFASLTGGLRAAEQAQNAEMTATTVQLVSVWFSVAIAVLLTYAGSVGMLSVAAVLMYQAAWSALSIAVCALKQHS
;
A
#
# COMPACT_ATOMS: atom_id res chain seq x y z
N MET A 1 -3.11 18.10 0.12
CA MET A 1 -3.78 19.43 0.09
C MET A 1 -3.23 20.24 -1.06
N LEU A 2 -4.03 21.14 -1.64
CA LEU A 2 -3.56 22.15 -2.57
C LEU A 2 -3.15 23.39 -1.78
N GLU A 3 -1.86 23.77 -1.86
CA GLU A 3 -1.29 24.91 -1.14
C GLU A 3 -1.40 26.20 -1.95
N ASP A 4 -1.10 26.11 -3.26
CA ASP A 4 -1.08 27.28 -4.14
C ASP A 4 -1.36 26.89 -5.59
N ILE A 5 -1.84 27.84 -6.37
CA ILE A 5 -2.02 27.74 -7.83
C ILE A 5 -1.38 28.94 -8.50
N ARG A 6 -0.44 28.69 -9.41
CA ARG A 6 0.17 29.72 -10.25
C ARG A 6 -0.36 29.61 -11.66
N ILE A 7 -0.91 30.70 -12.16
CA ILE A 7 -1.45 30.79 -13.51
C ILE A 7 -0.44 31.52 -14.39
N PHE A 8 -0.15 30.94 -15.55
CA PHE A 8 0.75 31.50 -16.55
C PHE A 8 -0.01 32.25 -17.64
N LYS A 9 0.73 32.92 -18.54
CA LYS A 9 0.15 33.75 -19.60
C LYS A 9 -0.77 32.90 -20.50
N GLY A 10 -2.01 33.34 -20.65
CA GLY A 10 -3.05 32.64 -21.41
C GLY A 10 -3.89 31.64 -20.62
N GLY A 11 -3.47 31.30 -19.39
CA GLY A 11 -4.23 30.44 -18.49
C GLY A 11 -5.35 31.20 -17.74
N ARG A 12 -6.35 30.44 -17.29
CA ARG A 12 -7.41 30.91 -16.39
C ARG A 12 -7.60 29.88 -15.29
N ILE A 13 -7.74 30.35 -14.06
CA ILE A 13 -7.81 29.49 -12.89
C ILE A 13 -9.01 28.53 -12.93
N ASP A 14 -10.18 29.02 -13.34
CA ASP A 14 -11.40 28.23 -13.49
C ASP A 14 -11.21 27.09 -14.50
N ARG A 15 -10.64 27.38 -15.67
CA ARG A 15 -10.37 26.36 -16.69
C ARG A 15 -9.27 25.41 -16.27
N ALA A 16 -8.22 25.90 -15.62
CA ALA A 16 -7.14 25.05 -15.13
C ALA A 16 -7.64 24.00 -14.12
N ILE A 17 -8.50 24.42 -13.20
CA ILE A 17 -9.14 23.49 -12.24
C ILE A 17 -10.04 22.50 -12.96
N LEU A 18 -10.89 22.95 -13.90
CA LEU A 18 -11.83 22.08 -14.60
C LEU A 18 -11.13 21.07 -15.51
N TYR A 19 -10.09 21.46 -16.26
CA TYR A 19 -9.31 20.52 -17.07
C TYR A 19 -8.63 19.48 -16.19
N SER A 20 -7.98 19.92 -15.11
CA SER A 20 -7.31 19.00 -14.18
C SER A 20 -8.30 18.07 -13.51
N ALA A 21 -9.41 18.57 -13.00
CA ALA A 21 -10.46 17.75 -12.40
C ALA A 21 -11.03 16.73 -13.40
N SER A 22 -11.27 17.14 -14.66
CA SER A 22 -11.82 16.26 -15.70
C SER A 22 -10.89 15.09 -16.01
N VAL A 23 -9.60 15.36 -16.25
CA VAL A 23 -8.61 14.32 -16.57
C VAL A 23 -8.35 13.43 -15.36
N LEU A 24 -8.04 14.02 -14.21
CA LEU A 24 -7.65 13.28 -13.00
C LEU A 24 -8.78 12.43 -12.43
N SER A 25 -10.05 12.83 -12.62
CA SER A 25 -11.20 12.01 -12.23
C SER A 25 -11.25 10.65 -12.92
N LYS A 26 -10.57 10.48 -14.04
CA LYS A 26 -10.56 9.24 -14.84
C LYS A 26 -9.34 8.35 -14.58
N CYS A 27 -8.26 8.91 -14.03
CA CYS A 27 -6.97 8.20 -13.99
C CYS A 27 -6.26 8.18 -12.63
N CYS A 28 -6.57 9.09 -11.71
CA CYS A 28 -5.82 9.20 -10.46
C CYS A 28 -6.72 9.44 -9.25
N ASN A 29 -6.99 8.41 -8.49
CA ASN A 29 -7.89 8.50 -7.33
C ASN A 29 -7.42 9.52 -6.27
N THR A 30 -6.11 9.61 -6.00
CA THR A 30 -5.55 10.51 -4.99
C THR A 30 -5.77 11.97 -5.37
N LEU A 31 -5.32 12.36 -6.57
CA LEU A 31 -5.47 13.72 -7.07
C LEU A 31 -6.93 14.04 -7.43
N SER A 32 -7.69 13.06 -7.92
CA SER A 32 -9.12 13.20 -8.19
C SER A 32 -9.89 13.67 -6.95
N GLY A 33 -9.64 13.06 -5.79
CA GLY A 33 -10.26 13.46 -4.53
C GLY A 33 -10.00 14.92 -4.17
N LEU A 34 -8.75 15.37 -4.37
CA LEU A 34 -8.37 16.77 -4.14
C LEU A 34 -9.11 17.74 -5.06
N PHE A 35 -9.10 17.48 -6.37
CA PHE A 35 -9.76 18.36 -7.34
C PHE A 35 -11.28 18.33 -7.23
N ARG A 36 -11.88 17.20 -6.85
CA ARG A 36 -13.32 17.11 -6.54
C ARG A 36 -13.73 17.99 -5.39
N GLN A 37 -12.94 18.05 -4.31
CA GLN A 37 -13.19 18.98 -3.22
C GLN A 37 -13.18 20.44 -3.67
N ILE A 38 -12.26 20.82 -4.57
CA ILE A 38 -12.15 22.18 -5.10
C ILE A 38 -13.38 22.58 -5.92
N ILE A 39 -13.94 21.63 -6.68
CA ILE A 39 -15.18 21.87 -7.46
C ILE A 39 -16.46 21.55 -6.68
N GLU A 40 -16.37 21.35 -5.36
CA GLU A 40 -17.50 21.04 -4.48
C GLU A 40 -18.31 19.81 -4.93
N ASP A 41 -17.61 18.77 -5.38
CA ASP A 41 -18.18 17.53 -5.95
C ASP A 41 -19.13 17.72 -7.15
N ARG A 42 -19.13 18.89 -7.79
CA ARG A 42 -19.93 19.16 -8.99
C ARG A 42 -19.34 18.46 -10.23
N THR A 43 -19.68 17.20 -10.39
CA THR A 43 -19.20 16.38 -11.52
C THR A 43 -19.90 16.68 -12.83
N ASP A 44 -21.04 17.39 -12.79
CA ASP A 44 -21.83 17.83 -13.94
C ASP A 44 -21.13 18.88 -14.83
N ILE A 45 -20.17 19.63 -14.25
CA ILE A 45 -19.42 20.66 -14.96
C ILE A 45 -18.15 20.14 -15.63
N LEU A 46 -17.78 18.86 -15.41
CA LEU A 46 -16.56 18.27 -15.97
C LEU A 46 -16.66 18.10 -17.49
N TYR A 47 -15.55 18.36 -18.17
CA TYR A 47 -15.43 18.12 -19.60
C TYR A 47 -15.37 16.62 -19.93
N PRO A 48 -15.93 16.21 -21.06
CA PRO A 48 -15.72 14.85 -21.57
C PRO A 48 -14.25 14.66 -21.94
N VAL A 49 -13.67 13.57 -21.43
CA VAL A 49 -12.26 13.20 -21.64
C VAL A 49 -12.18 12.10 -22.68
N LYS A 50 -11.33 12.27 -23.69
CA LYS A 50 -11.03 11.31 -24.74
C LYS A 50 -9.53 11.03 -24.80
N ASP A 51 -9.16 9.89 -25.35
CA ASP A 51 -7.78 9.48 -25.64
C ASP A 51 -6.84 9.72 -24.42
N LEU A 52 -7.27 9.21 -23.27
CA LEU A 52 -6.53 9.32 -22.02
C LEU A 52 -5.34 8.35 -22.03
N GLU A 53 -4.15 8.88 -21.91
CA GLU A 53 -2.91 8.13 -21.75
C GLU A 53 -2.28 8.41 -20.38
N VAL A 54 -1.81 7.35 -19.72
CA VAL A 54 -1.16 7.43 -18.41
C VAL A 54 0.32 7.10 -18.56
N HIS A 55 1.17 8.08 -18.26
CA HIS A 55 2.63 7.92 -18.23
C HIS A 55 3.08 7.86 -16.78
N ARG A 56 3.22 6.63 -16.23
CA ARG A 56 3.55 6.43 -14.81
C ARG A 56 4.83 7.15 -14.41
N GLY A 57 4.79 7.83 -13.27
CA GLY A 57 5.89 8.64 -12.75
C GLY A 57 6.15 9.94 -13.50
N LEU A 58 5.44 10.20 -14.61
CA LEU A 58 5.58 11.40 -15.41
C LEU A 58 4.31 12.24 -15.42
N GLY A 59 3.18 11.69 -15.88
CA GLY A 59 1.96 12.44 -15.99
C GLY A 59 0.88 11.78 -16.84
N PHE A 60 -0.03 12.60 -17.33
CA PHE A 60 -1.22 12.21 -18.08
C PHE A 60 -1.37 13.08 -19.32
N SER A 61 -1.79 12.49 -20.44
CA SER A 61 -2.28 13.21 -21.60
C SER A 61 -3.72 12.85 -21.91
N ALA A 62 -4.50 13.80 -22.35
CA ALA A 62 -5.89 13.57 -22.74
C ALA A 62 -6.41 14.68 -23.65
N TRP A 63 -7.52 14.43 -24.34
CA TRP A 63 -8.25 15.44 -25.07
C TRP A 63 -9.51 15.86 -24.30
N CYS A 64 -9.62 17.16 -24.02
CA CYS A 64 -10.78 17.78 -23.37
C CYS A 64 -11.18 19.04 -24.14
N ASP A 65 -12.44 19.16 -24.52
CA ASP A 65 -12.98 20.35 -25.20
C ASP A 65 -12.12 20.78 -26.42
N ASN A 66 -11.74 19.82 -27.28
CA ASN A 66 -10.87 19.96 -28.44
C ASN A 66 -9.44 20.49 -28.12
N ASN A 67 -9.02 20.49 -26.89
CA ASN A 67 -7.67 20.83 -26.47
C ASN A 67 -6.92 19.59 -26.01
N ARG A 68 -5.63 19.48 -26.37
CA ARG A 68 -4.74 18.49 -25.77
C ARG A 68 -4.31 18.98 -24.40
N ILE A 69 -4.64 18.22 -23.38
CA ILE A 69 -4.33 18.51 -21.98
C ILE A 69 -3.18 17.63 -21.55
N LEU A 70 -2.15 18.23 -20.99
CA LEU A 70 -1.03 17.53 -20.36
C LEU A 70 -0.99 17.91 -18.89
N ILE A 71 -0.95 16.91 -18.00
CA ILE A 71 -0.84 17.09 -16.56
C ILE A 71 0.31 16.23 -16.06
N GLY A 72 1.29 16.80 -15.38
CA GLY A 72 2.41 15.99 -14.90
C GLY A 72 3.55 16.79 -14.28
N THR A 73 4.67 16.09 -14.08
CA THR A 73 5.90 16.63 -13.52
C THR A 73 6.65 17.51 -14.53
N ARG A 74 7.70 18.22 -14.05
CA ARG A 74 8.62 18.95 -14.92
C ARG A 74 9.18 18.07 -16.02
N ALA A 75 9.67 16.88 -15.66
CA ALA A 75 10.25 15.93 -16.62
C ALA A 75 9.26 15.53 -17.74
N TYR A 76 7.97 15.43 -17.41
CA TYR A 76 6.93 15.16 -18.41
C TYR A 76 6.73 16.33 -19.37
N MET A 77 6.68 17.55 -18.84
CA MET A 77 6.52 18.76 -19.65
C MET A 77 7.72 19.00 -20.57
N GLU A 78 8.95 18.75 -20.10
CA GLU A 78 10.17 18.82 -20.91
C GLU A 78 10.15 17.77 -22.04
N LYS A 79 9.73 16.55 -21.76
CA LYS A 79 9.56 15.49 -22.77
C LYS A 79 8.56 15.87 -23.86
N GLU A 80 7.51 16.60 -23.50
CA GLU A 80 6.47 17.09 -24.42
C GLU A 80 6.79 18.50 -24.99
N GLU A 81 8.01 18.98 -24.81
CA GLU A 81 8.53 20.25 -25.33
C GLU A 81 7.69 21.48 -24.90
N VAL A 82 7.06 21.43 -23.72
CA VAL A 82 6.31 22.55 -23.16
C VAL A 82 7.27 23.54 -22.50
N PRO A 83 7.23 24.83 -22.85
CA PRO A 83 8.06 25.85 -22.20
C PRO A 83 7.74 25.97 -20.71
N LEU A 84 8.77 25.82 -19.87
CA LEU A 84 8.66 25.84 -18.41
C LEU A 84 9.36 27.07 -17.82
N PRO A 85 8.99 27.49 -16.61
CA PRO A 85 9.75 28.46 -15.84
C PRO A 85 11.10 27.87 -15.40
N ASP A 86 12.04 28.76 -15.03
CA ASP A 86 13.33 28.36 -14.51
C ASP A 86 13.21 27.44 -13.27
N GLU A 87 14.19 26.57 -13.09
CA GLU A 87 14.22 25.66 -11.92
C GLU A 87 14.23 26.41 -10.59
N GLU A 88 14.86 27.59 -10.55
CA GLU A 88 14.88 28.45 -9.37
C GLU A 88 13.47 28.94 -8.99
N TYR A 89 12.62 29.23 -9.98
CA TYR A 89 11.22 29.57 -9.75
C TYR A 89 10.46 28.38 -9.14
N GLU A 90 10.69 27.18 -9.62
CA GLU A 90 10.08 25.96 -9.07
C GLU A 90 10.57 25.68 -7.63
N ALA A 91 11.89 25.73 -7.40
CA ALA A 91 12.48 25.51 -6.09
C ALA A 91 11.92 26.45 -5.02
N LYS A 92 11.69 27.71 -5.39
CA LYS A 92 11.07 28.71 -4.49
C LYS A 92 9.65 28.32 -4.08
N HIS A 93 8.84 27.79 -5.01
CA HIS A 93 7.44 27.45 -4.74
C HIS A 93 7.29 26.05 -4.12
N SER A 94 8.20 25.13 -4.44
CA SER A 94 8.24 23.80 -3.82
C SER A 94 8.89 23.78 -2.43
N LYS A 95 9.33 24.92 -1.91
CA LYS A 95 10.09 25.02 -0.67
C LYS A 95 11.28 24.05 -0.64
N ASN A 96 12.06 24.04 -1.72
CA ASN A 96 13.19 23.14 -1.93
C ASN A 96 12.82 21.64 -1.89
N GLY A 97 11.63 21.30 -2.39
CA GLY A 97 11.18 19.92 -2.53
C GLY A 97 10.29 19.38 -1.40
N GLU A 98 9.95 20.19 -0.39
CA GLU A 98 8.95 19.81 0.61
C GLU A 98 7.55 19.71 0.02
N LEU A 99 7.25 20.56 -0.97
CA LEU A 99 5.98 20.58 -1.68
C LEU A 99 6.16 20.03 -3.10
N GLN A 100 5.14 19.35 -3.59
CA GLN A 100 5.17 18.76 -4.93
C GLN A 100 4.56 19.69 -5.96
N ILE A 101 5.15 19.70 -7.15
CA ILE A 101 4.70 20.53 -8.26
C ILE A 101 4.05 19.65 -9.32
N LEU A 102 2.82 20.04 -9.70
CA LEU A 102 2.09 19.45 -10.81
C LEU A 102 1.78 20.52 -11.83
N TYR A 103 2.24 20.33 -13.04
CA TYR A 103 2.01 21.24 -14.16
C TYR A 103 0.79 20.88 -14.97
N LEU A 104 0.12 21.91 -15.50
CA LEU A 104 -0.95 21.76 -16.50
C LEU A 104 -0.56 22.56 -17.74
N ALA A 105 -0.48 21.87 -18.88
CA ALA A 105 -0.36 22.50 -20.18
C ALA A 105 -1.59 22.21 -21.04
N VAL A 106 -1.97 23.19 -21.85
CA VAL A 106 -3.09 23.10 -22.78
C VAL A 106 -2.58 23.44 -24.18
N SER A 107 -2.73 22.51 -25.10
CA SER A 107 -2.31 22.61 -26.50
C SER A 107 -0.85 23.14 -26.64
N GLY A 108 0.07 22.58 -25.85
CA GLY A 108 1.50 22.89 -25.89
C GLY A 108 1.93 24.17 -25.13
N SER A 109 1.00 24.87 -24.47
CA SER A 109 1.29 26.06 -23.69
C SER A 109 1.07 25.79 -22.20
N LEU A 110 2.01 26.23 -21.35
CA LEU A 110 1.88 26.10 -19.90
C LEU A 110 0.78 27.04 -19.37
N HIS A 111 -0.24 26.48 -18.73
CA HIS A 111 -1.39 27.24 -18.22
C HIS A 111 -1.36 27.40 -16.70
N ALA A 112 -0.98 26.35 -15.97
CA ALA A 112 -0.97 26.40 -14.52
C ALA A 112 0.13 25.52 -13.92
N MET A 113 0.50 25.84 -12.70
CA MET A 113 1.33 25.07 -11.79
C MET A 113 0.58 24.94 -10.47
N PHE A 114 0.30 23.74 -10.05
CA PHE A 114 -0.30 23.43 -8.76
C PHE A 114 0.78 23.04 -7.77
N VAL A 115 0.74 23.63 -6.60
CA VAL A 115 1.64 23.32 -5.49
C VAL A 115 0.88 22.41 -4.51
N LEU A 116 1.34 21.19 -4.36
CA LEU A 116 0.68 20.13 -3.61
C LEU A 116 1.43 19.80 -2.33
N HIS A 117 0.70 19.63 -1.24
CA HIS A 117 1.23 19.15 0.02
C HIS A 117 0.60 17.81 0.39
N TYR A 118 1.41 16.76 0.51
CA TYR A 118 0.99 15.45 0.97
C TYR A 118 1.11 15.37 2.48
N VAL A 119 -0.01 15.19 3.15
CA VAL A 119 -0.07 15.03 4.60
C VAL A 119 -0.44 13.59 4.93
N GLY A 120 0.35 12.95 5.77
CA GLY A 120 0.11 11.59 6.22
C GLY A 120 -1.18 11.48 7.05
N GLY A 121 -2.05 10.53 6.70
CA GLY A 121 -3.25 10.23 7.47
C GLY A 121 -2.92 9.37 8.70
N TRP A 122 -3.56 9.65 9.85
CA TRP A 122 -3.36 8.89 11.09
C TRP A 122 -3.58 7.36 10.93
N ASN A 123 -4.59 6.96 10.16
CA ASN A 123 -4.91 5.55 9.93
C ASN A 123 -3.79 4.83 9.13
N ALA A 124 -3.24 5.53 8.13
CA ALA A 124 -2.09 5.02 7.37
C ALA A 124 -0.83 4.95 8.23
N ALA A 125 -0.56 5.98 9.04
CA ALA A 125 0.59 6.02 9.95
C ALA A 125 0.59 4.81 10.89
N ARG A 126 -0.55 4.52 11.52
CA ARG A 126 -0.69 3.38 12.44
C ARG A 126 -0.47 2.03 11.76
N GLY A 127 -0.99 1.87 10.53
CA GLY A 127 -0.79 0.65 9.75
C GLY A 127 0.67 0.45 9.33
N LEU A 128 1.32 1.53 8.89
CA LEU A 128 2.74 1.51 8.51
C LEU A 128 3.66 1.22 9.69
N GLU A 129 3.36 1.77 10.88
CA GLU A 129 4.10 1.45 12.11
C GLU A 129 4.00 -0.05 12.46
N GLN A 130 2.85 -0.68 12.25
CA GLN A 130 2.68 -2.12 12.44
C GLN A 130 3.52 -2.92 11.46
N LEU A 131 3.48 -2.58 10.15
CA LEU A 131 4.30 -3.24 9.13
C LEU A 131 5.81 -3.09 9.41
N GLN A 132 6.23 -1.92 9.91
CA GLN A 132 7.62 -1.69 10.30
C GLN A 132 8.06 -2.62 11.43
N LYS A 133 7.23 -2.83 12.44
CA LYS A 133 7.52 -3.74 13.56
C LYS A 133 7.71 -5.19 13.12
N GLU A 134 6.98 -5.60 12.11
CA GLU A 134 7.03 -6.96 11.53
C GLU A 134 8.06 -7.06 10.38
N ASN A 135 8.84 -6.00 10.08
CA ASN A 135 9.80 -5.92 8.97
C ASN A 135 9.16 -6.24 7.59
N ILE A 136 7.90 -5.87 7.39
CA ILE A 136 7.18 -6.09 6.13
C ILE A 136 7.41 -4.90 5.22
N GLN A 137 7.94 -5.16 4.01
CA GLN A 137 8.13 -4.16 2.98
C GLN A 137 6.82 -3.85 2.27
N LEU A 138 6.55 -2.56 2.01
CA LEU A 138 5.37 -2.09 1.31
C LEU A 138 5.68 -1.85 -0.17
N LEU A 139 5.02 -2.59 -1.05
CA LEU A 139 5.03 -2.35 -2.48
C LEU A 139 3.82 -1.50 -2.85
N VAL A 140 4.05 -0.32 -3.39
CA VAL A 140 3.00 0.65 -3.72
C VAL A 140 2.86 0.79 -5.23
N SER A 141 1.67 0.47 -5.75
CA SER A 141 1.28 0.81 -7.11
C SER A 141 0.51 2.13 -7.10
N CYS A 142 1.11 3.19 -7.62
CA CYS A 142 0.51 4.52 -7.66
C CYS A 142 0.49 5.08 -9.07
N GLN A 143 -0.60 5.76 -9.42
CA GLN A 143 -0.73 6.49 -10.69
C GLN A 143 -0.39 7.98 -10.52
N ASP A 144 -0.22 8.46 -9.29
CA ASP A 144 0.15 9.85 -9.01
C ASP A 144 1.61 10.10 -9.43
N PRO A 145 1.86 10.96 -10.41
CA PRO A 145 3.19 11.18 -10.95
C PRO A 145 4.11 11.96 -10.01
N THR A 146 3.54 12.65 -9.02
CA THR A 146 4.30 13.48 -8.07
C THR A 146 4.65 12.76 -6.78
N LEU A 147 4.04 11.57 -6.53
CA LEU A 147 4.30 10.79 -5.33
C LEU A 147 5.55 9.93 -5.53
N THR A 148 6.54 10.08 -4.66
CA THR A 148 7.73 9.25 -4.62
C THR A 148 7.81 8.43 -3.33
N ALA A 149 8.60 7.34 -3.33
CA ALA A 149 8.84 6.54 -2.12
C ALA A 149 9.37 7.41 -0.97
N ARG A 150 10.27 8.36 -1.30
CA ARG A 150 10.83 9.29 -0.32
C ARG A 150 9.76 10.14 0.37
N HIS A 151 8.76 10.65 -0.38
CA HIS A 151 7.68 11.43 0.24
C HIS A 151 6.87 10.61 1.24
N ILE A 152 6.66 9.31 0.98
CA ILE A 152 5.96 8.43 1.91
C ILE A 152 6.84 8.16 3.13
N THR A 153 8.12 7.85 2.93
CA THR A 153 9.05 7.59 4.04
C THR A 153 9.23 8.81 4.94
N ASP A 154 9.37 10.00 4.36
CA ASP A 154 9.52 11.25 5.12
C ASP A 154 8.23 11.62 5.88
N ALA A 155 7.05 11.50 5.21
CA ALA A 155 5.76 11.83 5.82
C ALA A 155 5.39 10.93 7.00
N TYR A 156 5.86 9.69 7.01
CA TYR A 156 5.53 8.70 8.04
C TYR A 156 6.73 8.27 8.89
N HIS A 157 7.90 8.90 8.72
CA HIS A 157 9.14 8.60 9.43
C HIS A 157 9.55 7.13 9.34
N LEU A 158 9.44 6.54 8.14
CA LEU A 158 9.76 5.14 7.90
C LEU A 158 11.25 4.95 7.56
N PRO A 159 11.82 3.76 7.80
CA PRO A 159 13.18 3.44 7.36
C PRO A 159 13.29 3.45 5.83
N GLU A 160 14.47 3.81 5.33
CA GLU A 160 14.76 3.72 3.90
C GLU A 160 14.60 2.28 3.38
N GLY A 161 13.99 2.14 2.21
CA GLY A 161 13.75 0.85 1.59
C GLY A 161 12.52 0.09 2.07
N MET A 162 11.81 0.58 3.08
CA MET A 162 10.55 -0.03 3.52
C MET A 162 9.42 0.16 2.50
N VAL A 163 9.44 1.27 1.76
CA VAL A 163 8.45 1.60 0.73
C VAL A 163 9.11 1.54 -0.63
N VAL A 164 8.55 0.76 -1.54
CA VAL A 164 8.99 0.66 -2.94
C VAL A 164 7.82 1.00 -3.85
N LEU A 165 8.01 2.00 -4.72
CA LEU A 165 7.05 2.30 -5.78
C LEU A 165 7.31 1.38 -6.97
N LEU A 166 6.27 0.67 -7.38
CA LEU A 166 6.33 -0.25 -8.52
C LEU A 166 6.23 0.54 -9.83
N ASP A 167 7.10 0.19 -10.78
CA ASP A 167 6.99 0.65 -12.15
C ASP A 167 5.86 -0.06 -12.92
N GLN A 168 5.68 0.29 -14.20
CA GLN A 168 4.60 -0.27 -15.02
C GLN A 168 4.78 -1.75 -15.30
N GLU A 169 6.01 -2.20 -15.52
CA GLU A 169 6.33 -3.61 -15.81
C GLU A 169 6.15 -4.47 -14.55
N GLN A 170 6.62 -4.00 -13.41
CA GLN A 170 6.45 -4.65 -12.12
C GLN A 170 4.97 -4.76 -11.72
N CYS A 171 4.17 -3.71 -11.95
CA CYS A 171 2.73 -3.76 -11.71
C CYS A 171 2.02 -4.77 -12.62
N ALA A 172 2.42 -4.86 -13.90
CA ALA A 172 1.87 -5.82 -14.84
C ALA A 172 2.23 -7.27 -14.45
N ALA A 173 3.50 -7.50 -14.07
CA ALA A 173 3.97 -8.80 -13.61
C ALA A 173 3.25 -9.25 -12.32
N LEU A 174 3.05 -8.34 -11.36
CA LEU A 174 2.32 -8.63 -10.13
C LEU A 174 0.84 -8.94 -10.42
N GLY A 175 0.21 -8.18 -11.32
CA GLY A 175 -1.17 -8.42 -11.75
C GLY A 175 -1.35 -9.77 -12.44
N ALA A 176 -0.40 -10.20 -13.27
CA ALA A 176 -0.40 -11.51 -13.89
C ALA A 176 -0.25 -12.64 -12.86
N ALA A 177 0.70 -12.51 -11.94
CA ALA A 177 0.93 -13.49 -10.89
C ALA A 177 -0.29 -13.66 -9.95
N THR A 178 -0.95 -12.56 -9.59
CA THR A 178 -2.18 -12.63 -8.77
C THR A 178 -3.37 -13.19 -9.52
N ALA A 179 -3.45 -13.08 -10.83
CA ALA A 179 -4.53 -13.66 -11.64
C ALA A 179 -4.40 -15.20 -11.77
N GLU A 180 -3.20 -15.74 -11.73
CA GLU A 180 -2.95 -17.18 -11.76
C GLU A 180 -3.30 -17.87 -10.42
N ASP A 181 -3.26 -17.15 -9.31
CA ASP A 181 -3.44 -17.69 -7.95
C ASP A 181 -4.92 -17.67 -7.46
N THR A 182 -5.87 -17.27 -8.31
CA THR A 182 -7.30 -17.21 -7.95
C THR A 182 -7.97 -18.59 -7.77
N GLY A 183 -7.21 -19.68 -7.86
CA GLY A 183 -7.69 -21.05 -7.68
C GLY A 183 -7.45 -21.66 -6.28
N SER A 184 -6.74 -20.99 -5.38
CA SER A 184 -6.51 -21.48 -4.03
C SER A 184 -7.71 -21.15 -3.12
N GLU A 185 -8.23 -22.14 -2.40
CA GLU A 185 -9.18 -21.95 -1.29
C GLU A 185 -8.49 -21.17 -0.17
N GLY A 186 -8.24 -19.87 -0.41
CA GLY A 186 -7.59 -18.98 0.53
C GLY A 186 -8.54 -18.46 1.61
N CYS A 187 -8.04 -18.29 2.82
CA CYS A 187 -8.73 -17.54 3.86
C CYS A 187 -8.94 -16.09 3.40
N CYS A 188 -10.19 -15.63 3.43
CA CYS A 188 -10.51 -14.22 3.21
C CYS A 188 -10.44 -13.44 4.52
N ILE A 189 -9.70 -12.33 4.53
CA ILE A 189 -9.71 -11.37 5.64
C ILE A 189 -10.60 -10.19 5.23
N LEU A 190 -11.71 -10.01 5.95
CA LEU A 190 -12.59 -8.86 5.75
C LEU A 190 -12.08 -7.67 6.55
N CYS A 191 -11.58 -6.65 5.86
CA CYS A 191 -11.11 -5.40 6.45
C CYS A 191 -12.15 -4.30 6.27
N THR A 192 -12.69 -3.76 7.36
CA THR A 192 -13.78 -2.78 7.31
C THR A 192 -13.32 -1.33 7.45
N ASN A 193 -12.14 -1.05 8.03
CA ASN A 193 -11.74 0.29 8.44
C ASN A 193 -10.31 0.71 8.01
N GLY A 194 -10.02 0.63 6.71
CA GLY A 194 -8.81 1.18 6.17
C GLY A 194 -7.53 0.38 6.46
N PHE A 195 -6.39 1.00 6.21
CA PHE A 195 -5.08 0.34 6.18
C PHE A 195 -4.65 -0.28 7.53
N ALA A 196 -4.95 0.38 8.65
CA ALA A 196 -4.64 -0.16 9.98
C ALA A 196 -5.42 -1.45 10.31
N SER A 197 -6.63 -1.60 9.78
CA SER A 197 -7.41 -2.84 9.92
C SER A 197 -6.82 -3.98 9.10
N LEU A 198 -6.34 -3.68 7.88
CA LEU A 198 -5.66 -4.65 7.03
C LEU A 198 -4.38 -5.18 7.70
N THR A 199 -3.53 -4.28 8.20
CA THR A 199 -2.26 -4.67 8.87
C THR A 199 -2.51 -5.42 10.17
N GLY A 200 -3.54 -5.05 10.94
CA GLY A 200 -3.98 -5.80 12.10
C GLY A 200 -4.45 -7.23 11.76
N GLY A 201 -5.18 -7.38 10.65
CA GLY A 201 -5.60 -8.68 10.13
C GLY A 201 -4.43 -9.57 9.69
N LEU A 202 -3.46 -9.01 8.97
CA LEU A 202 -2.24 -9.70 8.57
C LEU A 202 -1.45 -10.21 9.79
N ARG A 203 -1.28 -9.36 10.80
CA ARG A 203 -0.62 -9.73 12.05
C ARG A 203 -1.34 -10.86 12.77
N ALA A 204 -2.66 -10.78 12.87
CA ALA A 204 -3.47 -11.85 13.48
C ALA A 204 -3.32 -13.18 12.74
N ALA A 205 -3.29 -13.15 11.39
CA ALA A 205 -3.08 -14.34 10.58
C ALA A 205 -1.69 -14.95 10.79
N GLU A 206 -0.65 -14.13 10.84
CA GLU A 206 0.72 -14.58 11.09
C GLU A 206 0.87 -15.18 12.50
N GLN A 207 0.28 -14.54 13.51
CA GLN A 207 0.27 -15.06 14.88
C GLN A 207 -0.46 -16.40 14.95
N ALA A 208 -1.58 -16.57 14.24
CA ALA A 208 -2.31 -17.83 14.17
C ALA A 208 -1.46 -18.94 13.54
N GLN A 209 -0.80 -18.67 12.42
CA GLN A 209 0.09 -19.60 11.73
C GLN A 209 1.28 -20.01 12.62
N ASN A 210 1.89 -19.06 13.31
CA ASN A 210 2.99 -19.33 14.25
C ASN A 210 2.53 -20.17 15.44
N ALA A 211 1.30 -19.94 15.95
CA ALA A 211 0.72 -20.75 17.01
C ALA A 211 0.46 -22.19 16.54
N GLU A 212 -0.06 -22.37 15.31
CA GLU A 212 -0.29 -23.68 14.70
C GLU A 212 1.01 -24.48 14.52
N MET A 213 2.07 -23.87 13.96
CA MET A 213 3.38 -24.50 13.84
C MET A 213 3.97 -24.89 15.20
N THR A 214 3.79 -24.06 16.21
CA THR A 214 4.26 -24.34 17.57
C THR A 214 3.49 -25.50 18.17
N ALA A 215 2.16 -25.53 18.04
CA ALA A 215 1.32 -26.63 18.51
C ALA A 215 1.69 -27.96 17.86
N THR A 216 1.89 -27.95 16.53
CA THR A 216 2.31 -29.12 15.76
C THR A 216 3.68 -29.64 16.22
N THR A 217 4.63 -28.75 16.47
CA THR A 217 5.97 -29.12 16.98
C THR A 217 5.88 -29.78 18.36
N VAL A 218 5.08 -29.22 19.28
CA VAL A 218 4.88 -29.79 20.62
C VAL A 218 4.21 -31.17 20.53
N GLN A 219 3.22 -31.33 19.65
CA GLN A 219 2.56 -32.63 19.42
C GLN A 219 3.56 -33.66 18.87
N LEU A 220 4.41 -33.30 17.93
CA LEU A 220 5.41 -34.19 17.34
C LEU A 220 6.42 -34.65 18.40
N VAL A 221 6.86 -33.77 19.27
CA VAL A 221 7.70 -34.10 20.43
C VAL A 221 6.98 -35.06 21.37
N SER A 222 5.70 -34.82 21.65
CA SER A 222 4.86 -35.73 22.47
C SER A 222 4.80 -37.15 21.91
N VAL A 223 4.65 -37.28 20.59
CA VAL A 223 4.63 -38.59 19.91
C VAL A 223 5.98 -39.31 20.08
N TRP A 224 7.08 -38.62 19.87
CA TRP A 224 8.43 -39.20 20.06
C TRP A 224 8.66 -39.66 21.50
N PHE A 225 8.24 -38.87 22.49
CA PHE A 225 8.31 -39.25 23.89
C PHE A 225 7.43 -40.49 24.20
N SER A 226 6.26 -40.53 23.61
CA SER A 226 5.33 -41.70 23.76
C SER A 226 5.98 -42.98 23.23
N VAL A 227 6.59 -42.91 22.04
CA VAL A 227 7.27 -44.08 21.45
C VAL A 227 8.47 -44.50 22.29
N ALA A 228 9.28 -43.55 22.77
CA ALA A 228 10.42 -43.84 23.61
C ALA A 228 10.01 -44.55 24.94
N ILE A 229 8.95 -44.06 25.58
CA ILE A 229 8.38 -44.67 26.79
C ILE A 229 7.87 -46.08 26.49
N ALA A 230 7.16 -46.28 25.38
CA ALA A 230 6.64 -47.59 25.00
C ALA A 230 7.77 -48.62 24.79
N VAL A 231 8.86 -48.19 24.10
CA VAL A 231 10.04 -49.07 23.86
C VAL A 231 10.71 -49.41 25.20
N LEU A 232 10.90 -48.45 26.10
CA LEU A 232 11.51 -48.66 27.42
C LEU A 232 10.69 -49.61 28.27
N LEU A 233 9.34 -49.45 28.31
CA LEU A 233 8.47 -50.33 29.06
C LEU A 233 8.44 -51.76 28.48
N THR A 234 8.50 -51.90 27.19
CA THR A 234 8.60 -53.20 26.51
C THR A 234 9.93 -53.89 26.86
N TYR A 235 11.04 -53.17 26.81
CA TYR A 235 12.35 -53.72 27.18
C TYR A 235 12.42 -54.12 28.67
N ALA A 236 11.77 -53.34 29.58
CA ALA A 236 11.76 -53.64 30.99
C ALA A 236 10.74 -54.72 31.38
N GLY A 237 10.00 -55.31 30.45
CA GLY A 237 8.95 -56.29 30.70
C GLY A 237 7.76 -55.76 31.53
N SER A 238 7.58 -54.45 31.62
CA SER A 238 6.63 -53.77 32.49
C SER A 238 5.38 -53.25 31.76
N VAL A 239 5.08 -53.75 30.57
CA VAL A 239 3.97 -53.28 29.71
C VAL A 239 2.60 -53.40 30.39
N GLY A 240 2.46 -54.39 31.30
CA GLY A 240 1.24 -54.56 32.11
C GLY A 240 0.94 -53.43 33.10
N MET A 241 1.88 -52.49 33.34
CA MET A 241 1.65 -51.33 34.21
C MET A 241 1.00 -50.13 33.47
N LEU A 242 0.90 -50.21 32.15
CA LEU A 242 0.21 -49.19 31.35
C LEU A 242 -1.32 -49.32 31.54
N SER A 243 -1.86 -48.53 32.45
CA SER A 243 -3.32 -48.43 32.61
C SER A 243 -3.89 -47.40 31.63
N VAL A 244 -5.12 -47.58 31.18
CA VAL A 244 -5.85 -46.59 30.36
C VAL A 244 -5.84 -45.18 30.98
N ALA A 245 -5.97 -45.13 32.32
CA ALA A 245 -5.93 -43.89 33.06
C ALA A 245 -4.57 -43.18 32.97
N ALA A 246 -3.45 -43.91 32.97
CA ALA A 246 -2.11 -43.32 32.82
C ALA A 246 -1.93 -42.73 31.44
N VAL A 247 -2.41 -43.41 30.39
CA VAL A 247 -2.35 -42.86 29.00
C VAL A 247 -3.21 -41.62 28.86
N LEU A 248 -4.42 -41.59 29.44
CA LEU A 248 -5.27 -40.37 29.40
C LEU A 248 -4.66 -39.21 30.17
N MET A 249 -4.06 -39.44 31.33
CA MET A 249 -3.37 -38.37 32.09
C MET A 249 -2.15 -37.83 31.32
N TYR A 250 -1.39 -38.70 30.68
CA TYR A 250 -0.25 -38.30 29.81
C TYR A 250 -0.72 -37.40 28.65
N GLN A 251 -1.79 -37.77 27.95
CA GLN A 251 -2.37 -36.99 26.88
C GLN A 251 -2.92 -35.64 27.37
N ALA A 252 -3.59 -35.61 28.52
CA ALA A 252 -4.10 -34.39 29.14
C ALA A 252 -2.95 -33.44 29.53
N ALA A 253 -1.84 -33.94 30.06
CA ALA A 253 -0.67 -33.16 30.41
C ALA A 253 -0.03 -32.52 29.20
N TRP A 254 0.16 -33.25 28.07
CA TRP A 254 0.70 -32.71 26.82
C TRP A 254 -0.25 -31.72 26.17
N SER A 255 -1.56 -31.93 26.22
CA SER A 255 -2.53 -30.96 25.70
C SER A 255 -2.51 -29.67 26.51
N ALA A 256 -2.43 -29.74 27.83
CA ALA A 256 -2.28 -28.55 28.69
C ALA A 256 -0.97 -27.79 28.41
N LEU A 257 0.12 -28.54 28.23
CA LEU A 257 1.42 -27.95 27.86
C LEU A 257 1.37 -27.21 26.51
N SER A 258 0.77 -27.83 25.49
CA SER A 258 0.56 -27.22 24.17
C SER A 258 -0.20 -25.92 24.28
N ILE A 259 -1.33 -25.90 25.02
CA ILE A 259 -2.15 -24.69 25.22
C ILE A 259 -1.32 -23.61 25.94
N ALA A 260 -0.61 -23.97 26.99
CA ALA A 260 0.23 -23.02 27.74
C ALA A 260 1.34 -22.39 26.90
N VAL A 261 2.04 -23.21 26.09
CA VAL A 261 3.11 -22.72 25.20
C VAL A 261 2.55 -21.80 24.10
N CYS A 262 1.42 -22.15 23.50
CA CYS A 262 0.76 -21.31 22.53
C CYS A 262 0.28 -19.97 23.14
N ALA A 263 -0.31 -20.00 24.33
CA ALA A 263 -0.75 -18.79 25.03
C ALA A 263 0.41 -17.87 25.41
N LEU A 264 1.53 -18.39 25.87
CA LEU A 264 2.74 -17.60 26.18
C LEU A 264 3.31 -16.93 24.93
N LYS A 265 3.30 -17.63 23.80
CA LYS A 265 3.83 -17.08 22.54
C LYS A 265 2.92 -16.02 21.90
N GLN A 266 1.61 -16.04 22.17
CA GLN A 266 0.70 -14.98 21.74
C GLN A 266 0.86 -13.67 22.53
N HIS A 267 1.40 -13.73 23.73
CA HIS A 267 1.65 -12.56 24.59
C HIS A 267 3.07 -11.97 24.45
N SER A 268 3.95 -12.64 23.79
CA SER A 268 5.33 -12.21 23.46
C SER A 268 5.42 -11.55 22.09
#